data_22b6d9b3b1a0054734b03cc6ca892377
#
_entry.id   22b6d9b3b1a0054734b03cc6ca892377
#
_cell.length_a   1.000
_cell.length_b   1.000
_cell.length_c   1.000
_cell.angle_alpha   90.00
_cell.angle_beta   90.00
_cell.angle_gamma   90.00
#
_symmetry.space_group_name_H-M   'P 1'
#
loop_
_entity.id
_entity.type
_entity.pdbx_description
1 polymer ?
#
loop_
_entity_poly.entity_id
_entity_poly.type
_entity_poly.pdbx_seq_one_letter_code
_entity_poly.pdbx_strand_id
1 'polypeptide(L)' 'MKNESVVHVCLGDDRNYYFGSVTAIFDTFTPDELGVSLPTLWNHGLSHDRPYINNKCRIYRGTIKRKKQKD' A
#
# COMPACT_ATOMS: atom_id res chain seq x y z
N MET A 1 5.50 21.06 7.19
CA MET A 1 5.70 20.09 6.11
C MET A 1 4.90 18.85 6.35
N LYS A 2 4.19 18.43 5.38
CA LYS A 2 3.36 17.26 5.54
C LYS A 2 4.10 15.99 5.27
N ASN A 3 3.77 14.99 6.04
CA ASN A 3 4.23 13.64 5.76
C ASN A 3 3.38 13.07 4.66
N GLU A 4 4.02 12.35 3.77
CA GLU A 4 3.32 11.70 2.68
C GLU A 4 3.15 10.24 3.01
N SER A 5 1.95 9.74 2.78
CA SER A 5 1.76 8.32 2.99
C SER A 5 2.19 7.56 1.74
N VAL A 6 2.62 6.35 1.97
CA VAL A 6 3.00 5.44 0.92
C VAL A 6 2.29 4.11 1.16
N VAL A 7 1.86 3.49 0.08
CA VAL A 7 1.24 2.17 0.14
C VAL A 7 2.20 1.20 -0.50
N HIS A 8 2.59 0.20 0.25
CA HIS A 8 3.56 -0.79 -0.17
C HIS A 8 2.85 -2.10 -0.45
N VAL A 9 2.95 -2.59 -1.66
CA VAL A 9 2.32 -3.84 -2.07
C VAL A 9 3.40 -4.87 -2.32
N CYS A 10 3.30 -6.00 -1.65
CA CYS A 10 4.18 -7.14 -1.86
C CYS A 10 3.40 -8.24 -2.56
N LEU A 11 3.85 -8.62 -3.75
CA LEU A 11 3.28 -9.73 -4.47
C LEU A 11 4.27 -10.88 -4.48
N GLY A 12 3.85 -12.02 -3.96
CA GLY A 12 4.76 -13.14 -3.86
C GLY A 12 5.85 -12.87 -2.85
N ASP A 13 7.03 -13.36 -3.11
CA ASP A 13 8.11 -13.28 -2.15
C ASP A 13 9.02 -12.10 -2.36
N ASP A 14 9.11 -11.60 -3.60
CA ASP A 14 10.14 -10.61 -3.90
C ASP A 14 9.67 -9.47 -4.79
N ARG A 15 8.39 -9.33 -5.02
CA ARG A 15 7.87 -8.29 -5.89
C ARG A 15 7.27 -7.19 -5.04
N ASN A 16 7.95 -6.08 -4.98
CA ASN A 16 7.56 -4.95 -4.16
C ASN A 16 7.22 -3.75 -5.01
N TYR A 17 6.09 -3.12 -4.69
CA TYR A 17 5.63 -1.95 -5.43
C TYR A 17 5.20 -0.90 -4.44
N TYR A 18 5.36 0.37 -4.82
CA TYR A 18 5.05 1.49 -3.95
C TYR A 18 4.13 2.45 -4.67
N PHE A 19 3.09 2.88 -3.98
CA PHE A 19 2.08 3.75 -4.55
C PHE A 19 1.78 4.89 -3.61
N GLY A 20 1.27 5.98 -4.16
CA GLY A 20 0.89 7.13 -3.37
C GLY A 20 -0.49 7.02 -2.73
N SER A 21 -1.31 6.07 -3.19
CA SER A 21 -2.65 5.90 -2.64
C SER A 21 -3.13 4.49 -2.92
N VAL A 22 -4.18 4.11 -2.21
CA VAL A 22 -4.81 2.81 -2.43
C VAL A 22 -5.40 2.72 -3.83
N THR A 23 -6.01 3.81 -4.27
CA THR A 23 -6.61 3.82 -5.60
C THR A 23 -5.58 3.58 -6.70
N ALA A 24 -4.39 4.12 -6.52
CA ALA A 24 -3.34 3.99 -7.52
C ALA A 24 -2.92 2.53 -7.73
N ILE A 25 -3.08 1.69 -6.72
CA ILE A 25 -2.77 0.28 -6.85
C ILE A 25 -3.59 -0.34 -7.99
N PHE A 26 -4.86 0.04 -8.06
CA PHE A 26 -5.78 -0.56 -9.03
C PHE A 26 -5.66 0.05 -10.42
N ASP A 27 -4.80 1.04 -10.59
CA ASP A 27 -4.41 1.48 -11.92
C ASP A 27 -3.36 0.55 -12.53
N THR A 28 -2.64 -0.17 -11.68
CA THR A 28 -1.58 -1.05 -12.13
C THR A 28 -1.99 -2.52 -12.10
N PHE A 29 -2.73 -2.88 -11.07
CA PHE A 29 -3.13 -4.29 -10.87
C PHE A 29 -4.63 -4.42 -10.87
N THR A 30 -5.11 -5.59 -11.30
CA THR A 30 -6.53 -5.90 -11.24
C THR A 30 -6.87 -6.49 -9.87
N PRO A 31 -8.15 -6.43 -9.48
CA PRO A 31 -8.55 -7.10 -8.24
C PRO A 31 -8.22 -8.58 -8.22
N ASP A 32 -8.27 -9.23 -9.38
CA ASP A 32 -7.93 -10.64 -9.44
C ASP A 32 -6.47 -10.89 -9.10
N GLU A 33 -5.60 -10.01 -9.52
CA GLU A 33 -4.18 -10.17 -9.24
C GLU A 33 -3.89 -9.99 -7.77
N LEU A 34 -4.62 -9.09 -7.13
CA LEU A 34 -4.40 -8.79 -5.73
C LEU A 34 -5.19 -9.68 -4.79
N GLY A 35 -6.27 -10.26 -5.30
CA GLY A 35 -7.16 -11.03 -4.46
C GLY A 35 -8.02 -10.18 -3.56
N VAL A 36 -8.18 -8.90 -3.90
CA VAL A 36 -9.00 -7.99 -3.12
C VAL A 36 -9.46 -6.88 -4.04
N SER A 37 -10.67 -6.40 -3.82
CA SER A 37 -11.21 -5.27 -4.59
C SER A 37 -10.96 -3.98 -3.85
N LEU A 38 -11.06 -2.87 -4.57
CA LEU A 38 -10.85 -1.57 -3.98
C LEU A 38 -11.83 -1.26 -2.84
N PRO A 39 -13.15 -1.49 -3.03
CA PRO A 39 -14.07 -1.23 -1.92
C PRO A 39 -13.76 -2.08 -0.69
N THR A 40 -13.36 -3.33 -0.90
CA THR A 40 -13.03 -4.19 0.23
C THR A 40 -11.81 -3.66 0.96
N LEU A 41 -10.82 -3.20 0.22
CA LEU A 41 -9.62 -2.67 0.83
C LEU A 41 -9.92 -1.39 1.60
N TRP A 42 -10.78 -0.54 1.06
CA TRP A 42 -11.20 0.65 1.77
C TRP A 42 -11.93 0.31 3.06
N ASN A 43 -12.81 -0.70 3.00
CA ASN A 43 -13.54 -1.10 4.20
C ASN A 43 -12.63 -1.72 5.25
N HIS A 44 -11.53 -2.29 4.82
CA HIS A 44 -10.56 -2.82 5.76
C HIS A 44 -9.97 -1.72 6.63
N GLY A 45 -9.88 -0.51 6.09
CA GLY A 45 -9.31 0.60 6.84
C GLY A 45 -7.80 0.47 6.93
N LEU A 46 -7.17 0.30 5.77
CA LEU A 46 -5.72 0.17 5.73
C LEU A 46 -5.05 1.34 6.41
N SER A 47 -4.21 1.06 7.37
CA SER A 47 -3.50 2.09 8.10
C SER A 47 -2.17 1.54 8.55
N HIS A 48 -1.42 2.39 9.21
CA HIS A 48 -0.10 2.02 9.72
C HIS A 48 -0.16 0.76 10.58
N ASP A 49 -1.24 0.59 11.33
CA ASP A 49 -1.39 -0.53 12.25
C ASP A 49 -2.20 -1.67 11.69
N ARG A 50 -2.74 -1.52 10.51
CA ARG A 50 -3.67 -2.50 9.96
C ARG A 50 -3.31 -2.84 8.53
N PRO A 51 -2.25 -3.60 8.31
CA PRO A 51 -1.94 -4.05 6.96
C PRO A 51 -2.98 -5.04 6.48
N TYR A 52 -3.15 -5.11 5.16
CA TYR A 52 -4.03 -6.08 4.56
C TYR A 52 -3.19 -7.22 4.01
N ILE A 53 -3.46 -8.43 4.45
CA ILE A 53 -2.67 -9.59 4.07
C ILE A 53 -3.59 -10.70 3.62
N ASN A 54 -3.32 -11.26 2.44
CA ASN A 54 -4.04 -12.43 1.98
C ASN A 54 -3.05 -13.37 1.28
N ASN A 55 -3.58 -14.39 0.60
CA ASN A 55 -2.72 -15.38 -0.03
C ASN A 55 -1.93 -14.85 -1.20
N LYS A 56 -2.38 -13.78 -1.80
CA LYS A 56 -1.77 -13.28 -3.03
C LYS A 56 -0.87 -12.09 -2.81
N CYS A 57 -1.18 -11.27 -1.80
CA CYS A 57 -0.40 -10.06 -1.60
C CYS A 57 -0.44 -9.62 -0.15
N ARG A 58 0.47 -8.71 0.14
CA ARG A 58 0.50 -8.03 1.43
C ARG A 58 0.57 -6.55 1.14
N ILE A 59 -0.30 -5.79 1.78
CA ILE A 59 -0.39 -4.36 1.54
C ILE A 59 -0.21 -3.63 2.84
N TYR A 60 0.77 -2.75 2.86
CA TYR A 60 1.12 -1.98 4.06
C TYR A 60 0.96 -0.50 3.77
N ARG A 61 0.63 0.24 4.80
CA ARG A 61 0.57 1.68 4.69
C ARG A 61 1.54 2.29 5.65
N GLY A 62 2.35 3.20 5.17
CA GLY A 62 3.32 3.87 6.00
C GLY A 62 3.44 5.33 5.64
N THR A 63 4.38 5.98 6.27
CA THR A 63 4.65 7.37 6.03
C THR A 63 6.07 7.52 5.53
N ILE A 64 6.23 8.26 4.45
CA ILE A 64 7.56 8.52 3.93
C ILE A 64 8.24 9.53 4.85
N LYS A 65 9.38 9.15 5.35
CA LYS A 65 10.16 10.05 6.19
C LYS A 65 11.28 10.62 5.38
N ARG A 66 11.35 11.92 5.35
CA ARG A 66 12.39 12.58 4.62
C ARG A 66 13.55 12.89 5.52
N LYS A 67 14.71 12.83 4.94
CA LYS A 67 15.90 13.20 5.66
C LYS A 67 15.84 14.67 5.95
N LYS A 68 16.21 15.06 7.18
CA LYS A 68 16.23 16.45 7.53
C LYS A 68 17.36 17.16 6.86
N GLN A 69 17.13 18.38 6.56
CA GLN A 69 18.19 19.17 5.97
C GLN A 69 19.10 19.67 7.05
N LYS A 70 19.33 19.89 7.44
CA LYS A 70 19.81 20.33 8.30
C LYS A 70 20.28 20.64 8.40
N ASP A 71 20.14 20.49 8.30
CA ASP A 71 20.11 20.38 8.40
C ASP A 71 20.47 20.41 8.49
#